data_bbcc7286c6970850ba8ebbf49d4813e8
#
_entry.id   bbcc7286c6970850ba8ebbf49d4813e8
#
_cell.length_a   1.000
_cell.length_b   1.000
_cell.length_c   1.000
_cell.angle_alpha   90.00
_cell.angle_beta   90.00
_cell.angle_gamma   90.00
#
_symmetry.space_group_name_H-M   'P 1'
#
loop_
_entity.id
_entity.type
_entity.pdbx_description
1 polymer ?
#
loop_
_entity_poly.entity_id
_entity_poly.type
_entity_poly.pdbx_seq_one_letter_code
_entity_poly.pdbx_strand_id
1 'polypeptide(L)'
;IKNELYRIIDIFHNPEKYKALGVTLPRGVMFEGEPGIGKTLMAKSFIKESGRKKYVIRKDRSNGEFVDYIRETFEKAAEHEPSIVLLDDLDKFANEDYNHRDAEEYVAVQACIDEFSEKDIFIALSMVN
;
A
#
# COMPACT_ATOMS: atom_id res chain seq x y z
N ILE A 1 -2.22 16.17 7.48
CA ILE A 1 -2.11 14.77 7.10
C ILE A 1 -2.37 13.81 8.25
N LYS A 2 -1.92 14.16 9.46
CA LYS A 2 -2.20 13.33 10.63
C LYS A 2 -3.69 13.18 10.91
N ASN A 3 -4.44 14.26 10.75
CA ASN A 3 -5.89 14.23 10.99
C ASN A 3 -6.58 13.29 10.01
N GLU A 4 -6.12 13.27 8.78
CA GLU A 4 -6.67 12.40 7.77
C GLU A 4 -6.36 10.94 8.07
N LEU A 5 -5.14 10.67 8.55
CA LEU A 5 -4.76 9.32 8.93
C LEU A 5 -5.56 8.82 10.13
N TYR A 6 -5.79 9.68 11.12
CA TYR A 6 -6.60 9.31 12.27
C TYR A 6 -8.03 9.02 11.86
N ARG A 7 -8.57 9.75 10.90
CA ARG A 7 -9.90 9.50 10.39
C ARG A 7 -9.99 8.14 9.71
N ILE A 8 -8.98 7.80 8.90
CA ILE A 8 -8.93 6.51 8.24
C ILE A 8 -8.86 5.39 9.26
N ILE A 9 -8.03 5.55 10.28
CA ILE A 9 -7.93 4.55 11.36
C ILE A 9 -9.27 4.39 12.06
N ASP A 10 -9.97 5.48 12.33
CA ASP A 10 -11.27 5.42 12.96
C ASP A 10 -12.27 4.67 12.08
N ILE A 11 -12.21 4.86 10.76
CA ILE A 11 -13.06 4.11 9.83
C ILE A 11 -12.74 2.62 9.91
N PHE A 12 -11.48 2.26 10.00
CA PHE A 12 -11.09 0.85 10.14
C PHE A 12 -11.69 0.20 11.38
N HIS A 13 -11.70 0.93 12.49
CA HIS A 13 -12.17 0.40 13.77
C HIS A 13 -13.69 0.49 13.95
N ASN A 14 -14.34 1.38 13.23
CA ASN A 14 -15.78 1.60 13.34
C ASN A 14 -16.46 1.65 11.98
N PRO A 15 -16.34 0.60 11.17
CA PRO A 15 -16.83 0.63 9.78
C PRO A 15 -18.34 0.83 9.66
N GLU A 16 -19.10 0.28 10.60
CA GLU A 16 -20.55 0.37 10.53
C GLU A 16 -21.05 1.81 10.69
N LYS A 17 -20.39 2.56 11.56
CA LYS A 17 -20.74 3.96 11.80
C LYS A 17 -20.62 4.79 10.52
N TYR A 18 -19.50 4.60 9.81
CA TYR A 18 -19.23 5.38 8.60
C TYR A 18 -20.06 4.90 7.42
N LYS A 19 -20.31 3.61 7.35
CA LYS A 19 -21.18 3.03 6.31
C LYS A 19 -22.59 3.61 6.42
N ALA A 20 -23.09 3.71 7.63
CA ALA A 20 -24.41 4.28 7.87
C ALA A 20 -24.50 5.74 7.45
N LEU A 21 -23.38 6.47 7.51
CA LEU A 21 -23.30 7.86 7.09
C LEU A 21 -23.02 8.03 5.60
N GLY A 22 -22.87 6.93 4.86
CA GLY A 22 -22.56 6.99 3.44
C GLY A 22 -21.10 7.29 3.13
N VAL A 23 -20.21 7.19 4.12
CA VAL A 23 -18.81 7.44 3.93
C VAL A 23 -18.11 6.18 3.43
N THR A 24 -17.37 6.30 2.33
CA THR A 24 -16.59 5.18 1.81
C THR A 24 -15.15 5.28 2.24
N LEU A 25 -14.54 4.13 2.52
CA LEU A 25 -13.13 4.06 2.89
C LEU A 25 -12.27 4.33 1.65
N PRO A 26 -11.28 5.22 1.74
CA PRO A 26 -10.31 5.34 0.66
C PRO A 26 -9.59 4.01 0.45
N ARG A 27 -9.18 3.74 -0.79
CA ARG A 27 -8.49 2.52 -1.13
C ARG A 27 -7.04 2.53 -0.69
N GLY A 28 -6.48 3.71 -0.49
CA GLY A 28 -5.09 3.81 -0.12
C GLY A 28 -4.67 5.20 0.29
N VAL A 29 -3.44 5.30 0.73
CA VAL A 29 -2.83 6.56 1.15
C VAL A 29 -1.39 6.60 0.68
N MET A 30 -0.90 7.79 0.36
CA MET A 30 0.47 7.98 -0.07
C MET A 30 1.23 8.83 0.94
N PHE A 31 2.38 8.33 1.35
CA PHE A 31 3.31 9.04 2.22
C PHE A 31 4.44 9.61 1.36
N GLU A 32 4.39 10.89 1.09
CA GLU A 32 5.42 11.57 0.32
C GLU A 32 6.30 12.39 1.24
N GLY A 33 7.57 12.53 0.87
CA GLY A 33 8.47 13.37 1.62
C GLY A 33 9.91 13.04 1.30
N GLU A 34 10.80 13.85 1.87
CA GLU A 34 12.22 13.60 1.71
C GLU A 34 12.58 12.27 2.40
N PRO A 35 13.63 11.59 1.92
CA PRO A 35 14.08 10.38 2.57
C PRO A 35 14.41 10.68 4.03
N GLY A 36 13.81 9.94 4.94
CA GLY A 36 14.07 10.19 6.32
C GLY A 36 13.17 9.41 7.23
N ILE A 37 13.44 9.57 8.50
CA ILE A 37 12.82 8.81 9.56
C ILE A 37 11.33 9.14 9.71
N GLY A 38 10.96 10.40 9.50
CA GLY A 38 9.58 10.85 9.73
C GLY A 38 8.56 10.13 8.88
N LYS A 39 8.84 10.00 7.59
CA LYS A 39 7.94 9.32 6.65
C LYS A 39 7.77 7.85 7.01
N THR A 40 8.89 7.17 7.27
CA THR A 40 8.88 5.76 7.62
C THR A 40 8.15 5.53 8.94
N LEU A 41 8.43 6.36 9.93
CA LEU A 41 7.77 6.23 11.24
C LEU A 41 6.28 6.46 11.12
N MET A 42 5.87 7.43 10.32
CA MET A 42 4.44 7.72 10.13
C MET A 42 3.74 6.54 9.50
N ALA A 43 4.33 5.95 8.46
CA ALA A 43 3.75 4.80 7.80
C ALA A 43 3.66 3.61 8.75
N LYS A 44 4.70 3.34 9.51
CA LYS A 44 4.71 2.24 10.47
C LYS A 44 3.69 2.43 11.57
N SER A 45 3.59 3.66 12.09
CA SER A 45 2.61 3.95 13.13
C SER A 45 1.19 3.79 12.62
N PHE A 46 0.94 4.27 11.42
CA PHE A 46 -0.37 4.15 10.80
C PHE A 46 -0.77 2.67 10.65
N ILE A 47 0.14 1.86 10.14
CA ILE A 47 -0.13 0.44 9.94
C ILE A 47 -0.39 -0.26 11.28
N LYS A 48 0.43 0.05 12.28
CA LYS A 48 0.26 -0.53 13.60
C LYS A 48 -1.09 -0.19 14.21
N GLU A 49 -1.47 1.08 14.11
CA GLU A 49 -2.74 1.54 14.67
C GLU A 49 -3.95 0.99 13.92
N SER A 50 -3.77 0.63 12.66
CA SER A 50 -4.87 0.09 11.86
C SER A 50 -5.34 -1.27 12.34
N GLY A 51 -4.48 -2.02 13.02
CA GLY A 51 -4.80 -3.38 13.46
C GLY A 51 -4.87 -4.39 12.33
N ARG A 52 -4.56 -4.00 11.12
CA ARG A 52 -4.60 -4.89 9.97
C ARG A 52 -3.30 -5.64 9.79
N LYS A 53 -3.36 -6.82 9.19
CA LYS A 53 -2.17 -7.58 8.87
C LYS A 53 -1.37 -6.88 7.80
N LYS A 54 -0.06 -6.75 8.02
CA LYS A 54 0.82 -5.98 7.15
C LYS A 54 1.57 -6.88 6.19
N TYR A 55 1.65 -6.45 4.94
CA TYR A 55 2.48 -7.07 3.91
C TYR A 55 3.28 -5.96 3.25
N VAL A 56 4.58 -6.12 3.19
CA VAL A 56 5.47 -5.08 2.66
C VAL A 56 6.08 -5.56 1.35
N ILE A 57 5.99 -4.72 0.32
CA ILE A 57 6.64 -4.95 -0.96
C ILE A 57 7.77 -3.94 -1.06
N ARG A 58 8.99 -4.43 -1.09
CA ARG A 58 10.19 -3.62 -1.20
C ARG A 58 11.04 -4.21 -2.31
N LYS A 59 11.54 -3.35 -3.20
CA LYS A 59 12.31 -3.84 -4.33
C LYS A 59 13.70 -4.28 -3.88
N ASP A 60 13.87 -5.59 -3.76
CA ASP A 60 15.12 -6.19 -3.32
C ASP A 60 15.54 -7.38 -4.18
N ARG A 61 14.92 -7.55 -5.35
CA ARG A 61 15.14 -8.73 -6.19
C ARG A 61 15.28 -8.35 -7.65
N SER A 62 15.69 -9.30 -8.48
CA SER A 62 15.73 -9.10 -9.92
C SER A 62 14.31 -9.00 -10.48
N ASN A 63 14.20 -8.37 -11.64
CA ASN A 63 12.89 -8.00 -12.20
C ASN A 63 11.88 -9.13 -12.32
N GLY A 64 12.29 -10.27 -12.86
CA GLY A 64 11.35 -11.37 -13.04
C GLY A 64 10.83 -11.92 -11.74
N GLU A 65 11.73 -12.14 -10.81
CA GLU A 65 11.35 -12.63 -9.48
C GLU A 65 10.54 -11.60 -8.71
N PHE A 66 10.82 -10.32 -8.95
CA PHE A 66 10.11 -9.27 -8.23
C PHE A 66 8.66 -9.15 -8.69
N VAL A 67 8.39 -9.31 -9.96
CA VAL A 67 7.02 -9.31 -10.48
C VAL A 67 6.22 -10.44 -9.82
N ASP A 68 6.82 -11.63 -9.75
CA ASP A 68 6.16 -12.75 -9.08
C ASP A 68 5.94 -12.48 -7.59
N TYR A 69 6.91 -11.85 -6.95
CA TYR A 69 6.82 -11.51 -5.54
C TYR A 69 5.69 -10.51 -5.28
N ILE A 70 5.51 -9.53 -6.15
CA ILE A 70 4.40 -8.57 -6.03
C ILE A 70 3.08 -9.34 -6.03
N ARG A 71 2.89 -10.22 -6.99
CA ARG A 71 1.65 -10.97 -7.10
C ARG A 71 1.41 -11.87 -5.91
N GLU A 72 2.42 -12.59 -5.48
CA GLU A 72 2.31 -13.47 -4.32
C GLU A 72 1.93 -12.71 -3.07
N THR A 73 2.49 -11.52 -2.90
CA THR A 73 2.20 -10.69 -1.75
C THR A 73 0.74 -10.26 -1.73
N PHE A 74 0.20 -9.84 -2.88
CA PHE A 74 -1.21 -9.48 -2.97
C PHE A 74 -2.10 -10.70 -2.73
N GLU A 75 -1.72 -11.87 -3.21
CA GLU A 75 -2.49 -13.08 -2.98
C GLU A 75 -2.56 -13.40 -1.49
N LYS A 76 -1.44 -13.29 -0.78
CA LYS A 76 -1.42 -13.52 0.66
C LYS A 76 -2.24 -12.49 1.41
N ALA A 77 -2.15 -11.23 1.00
CA ALA A 77 -2.93 -10.17 1.61
C ALA A 77 -4.43 -10.43 1.44
N ALA A 78 -4.83 -10.92 0.28
CA ALA A 78 -6.23 -11.24 0.00
C ALA A 78 -6.74 -12.39 0.85
N GLU A 79 -5.87 -13.35 1.18
CA GLU A 79 -6.25 -14.47 2.04
C GLU A 79 -6.46 -14.05 3.49
N HIS A 80 -5.90 -12.93 3.89
CA HIS A 80 -5.93 -12.48 5.28
C HIS A 80 -6.55 -11.10 5.43
N GLU A 81 -7.60 -10.83 4.65
CA GLU A 81 -8.30 -9.57 4.78
C GLU A 81 -9.03 -9.47 6.12
N PRO A 82 -9.13 -8.28 6.72
CA PRO A 82 -8.61 -7.01 6.23
C PRO A 82 -7.10 -6.92 6.40
N SER A 83 -6.43 -6.40 5.38
CA SER A 83 -4.98 -6.32 5.37
C SER A 83 -4.51 -4.99 4.81
N ILE A 84 -3.21 -4.73 4.94
CA ILE A 84 -2.57 -3.57 4.33
C ILE A 84 -1.36 -4.05 3.53
N VAL A 85 -1.24 -3.58 2.30
CA VAL A 85 -0.03 -3.78 1.50
C VAL A 85 0.71 -2.44 1.46
N LEU A 86 1.93 -2.42 1.96
CA LEU A 86 2.80 -1.24 1.91
C LEU A 86 3.78 -1.40 0.77
N LEU A 87 3.70 -0.48 -0.19
CA LEU A 87 4.66 -0.41 -1.29
C LEU A 87 5.72 0.60 -0.88
N ASP A 88 6.83 0.07 -0.36
CA ASP A 88 7.88 0.91 0.21
C ASP A 88 8.83 1.39 -0.88
N ASP A 89 9.13 2.68 -0.85
CA ASP A 89 10.00 3.31 -1.83
C ASP A 89 9.51 3.09 -3.27
N LEU A 90 8.29 3.52 -3.52
CA LEU A 90 7.62 3.34 -4.81
C LEU A 90 8.44 3.90 -5.98
N ASP A 91 9.23 4.92 -5.73
CA ASP A 91 10.08 5.52 -6.76
C ASP A 91 11.09 4.53 -7.33
N LYS A 92 11.43 3.49 -6.58
CA LYS A 92 12.31 2.44 -7.10
C LYS A 92 11.59 1.54 -8.11
N PHE A 93 10.27 1.46 -8.01
CA PHE A 93 9.44 0.69 -8.95
C PHE A 93 9.20 1.48 -10.23
N ALA A 94 9.02 2.78 -10.06
CA ALA A 94 8.74 3.69 -11.15
C ALA A 94 9.99 4.40 -11.63
N ASN A 95 11.14 3.81 -11.41
CA ASN A 95 12.39 4.38 -11.81
C ASN A 95 12.39 4.53 -13.34
N GLU A 96 12.61 5.73 -13.79
CA GLU A 96 12.60 6.05 -15.21
C GLU A 96 13.86 5.56 -15.91
N ASP A 97 14.26 4.38 -15.57
CA ASP A 97 15.36 3.78 -16.22
C ASP A 97 14.94 3.44 -17.64
N TYR A 98 15.82 3.64 -18.55
CA TYR A 98 15.59 3.44 -19.97
C TYR A 98 15.36 1.99 -20.35
N ASN A 99 15.39 1.10 -19.39
CA ASN A 99 15.30 -0.33 -19.60
C ASN A 99 13.89 -0.89 -19.70
N HIS A 100 12.89 -0.11 -19.48
CA HIS A 100 11.47 -0.52 -19.50
C HIS A 100 11.12 -1.59 -18.47
N ARG A 101 12.07 -2.06 -17.69
CA ARG A 101 11.85 -3.13 -16.72
C ARG A 101 11.02 -2.66 -15.54
N ASP A 102 11.27 -1.41 -15.13
CA ASP A 102 10.53 -0.82 -14.03
C ASP A 102 9.08 -0.58 -14.40
N ALA A 103 8.82 -0.36 -15.70
CA ALA A 103 7.46 -0.24 -16.18
C ALA A 103 6.68 -1.54 -15.99
N GLU A 104 7.33 -2.68 -16.18
CA GLU A 104 6.68 -3.97 -15.96
C GLU A 104 6.30 -4.17 -14.51
N GLU A 105 7.18 -3.77 -13.60
CA GLU A 105 6.91 -3.87 -12.17
C GLU A 105 5.76 -2.95 -11.76
N TYR A 106 5.77 -1.75 -12.29
CA TYR A 106 4.71 -0.80 -12.01
C TYR A 106 3.37 -1.30 -12.55
N VAL A 107 3.37 -1.83 -13.76
CA VAL A 107 2.17 -2.42 -14.37
C VAL A 107 1.68 -3.60 -13.54
N ALA A 108 2.61 -4.42 -13.02
CA ALA A 108 2.23 -5.55 -12.19
C ALA A 108 1.52 -5.08 -10.92
N VAL A 109 2.01 -4.01 -10.29
CA VAL A 109 1.36 -3.44 -9.12
C VAL A 109 -0.04 -2.96 -9.46
N GLN A 110 -0.19 -2.22 -10.55
CA GLN A 110 -1.49 -1.70 -10.96
C GLN A 110 -2.46 -2.83 -11.28
N ALA A 111 -1.99 -3.87 -11.96
CA ALA A 111 -2.81 -5.01 -12.29
C ALA A 111 -3.30 -5.72 -11.03
N CYS A 112 -2.44 -5.86 -10.02
CA CYS A 112 -2.83 -6.48 -8.77
C CYS A 112 -3.85 -5.63 -8.01
N ILE A 113 -3.66 -4.32 -7.99
CA ILE A 113 -4.61 -3.43 -7.34
C ILE A 113 -6.00 -3.59 -7.97
N ASP A 114 -6.06 -3.70 -9.28
CA ASP A 114 -7.34 -3.90 -9.99
C ASP A 114 -7.90 -5.30 -9.75
N GLU A 115 -7.06 -6.31 -9.85
CA GLU A 115 -7.49 -7.70 -9.72
C GLU A 115 -8.07 -7.99 -8.34
N PHE A 116 -7.46 -7.43 -7.30
CA PHE A 116 -7.88 -7.67 -5.93
C PHE A 116 -8.76 -6.54 -5.38
N SER A 117 -9.40 -5.77 -6.26
CA SER A 117 -10.21 -4.62 -5.86
C SER A 117 -11.42 -4.99 -5.02
N GLU A 118 -11.89 -6.23 -5.11
CA GLU A 118 -13.04 -6.70 -4.31
C GLU A 118 -12.62 -7.13 -2.90
N LYS A 119 -11.32 -7.23 -2.66
CA LYS A 119 -10.80 -7.63 -1.35
C LYS A 119 -10.56 -6.43 -0.46
N ASP A 120 -10.64 -6.64 0.84
CA ASP A 120 -10.41 -5.57 1.80
C ASP A 120 -8.93 -5.43 2.08
N ILE A 121 -8.24 -4.89 1.08
CA ILE A 121 -6.80 -4.61 1.13
C ILE A 121 -6.62 -3.11 1.01
N PHE A 122 -6.02 -2.50 2.01
CA PHE A 122 -5.71 -1.08 1.97
C PHE A 122 -4.29 -0.91 1.44
N ILE A 123 -4.09 0.01 0.51
CA ILE A 123 -2.80 0.20 -0.14
C ILE A 123 -2.12 1.43 0.46
N ALA A 124 -0.96 1.22 1.05
CA ALA A 124 -0.13 2.32 1.54
C ALA A 124 1.09 2.43 0.64
N LEU A 125 1.38 3.63 0.20
CA LEU A 125 2.51 3.89 -0.69
C LEU A 125 3.47 4.84 -0.01
N SER A 126 4.76 4.60 -0.13
CA SER A 126 5.74 5.57 0.31
C SER A 126 6.65 5.91 -0.87
N MET A 127 6.97 7.18 -1.01
CA MET A 127 7.85 7.61 -2.08
C MET A 127 8.58 8.88 -1.68
N VAL A 128 9.69 9.12 -2.34
CA VAL A 128 10.51 10.32 -2.13
C VAL A 128 9.99 11.43 -3.03
N ASN A 129 9.99 12.63 -2.50
CA ASN A 129 9.64 13.81 -3.27
C ASN A 129 10.66 14.08 -4.37
#